data_b6e32f29b411b57e72d4bea002483c9c
#
_entry.id   b6e32f29b411b57e72d4bea002483c9c
#
_cell.length_a   1.000
_cell.length_b   1.000
_cell.length_c   1.000
_cell.angle_alpha   90.00
_cell.angle_beta   90.00
_cell.angle_gamma   90.00
#
_symmetry.space_group_name_H-M   'P 1'
#
loop_
_entity.id
_entity.type
_entity.pdbx_description
1 polymer ?
#
loop_
_entity_poly.entity_id
_entity_poly.type
_entity_poly.pdbx_seq_one_letter_code
_entity_poly.pdbx_strand_id
1 'polypeptide(L)'
;DYKQLEYEMHLLHNEYIGELRLGASTTIAQYVLPPLLGNFIAKFPQVNLSLINGNSRGVETALQEHRIDLGLVEGIFRLPNLKYTSFLQDELVAVVHAHTKLDIQDEITPEDLPNIPLVLRERGSGTLDVFERALSQHNLKLSSLNVMMYLGSTESIKLFLEHTDCMGIVSIRSVHKELVAGNLRVIEIKGMPMQREFNFVQLQGQEGGLSQVFMRFAGHHSKSL
;
A
#
# COMPACT_ATOMS: atom_id res chain seq x y z
N ASP A 1 30.81 -4.92 4.11
CA ASP A 1 30.10 -4.19 5.17
C ASP A 1 29.87 -5.15 6.33
N TYR A 2 30.30 -4.79 7.55
CA TYR A 2 30.25 -5.65 8.75
C TYR A 2 28.83 -6.15 9.07
N LYS A 3 27.83 -5.28 8.86
CA LYS A 3 26.39 -5.64 9.03
C LYS A 3 25.91 -6.67 8.01
N GLN A 4 26.47 -6.65 6.80
CA GLN A 4 26.19 -7.65 5.77
C GLN A 4 26.74 -9.02 6.18
N LEU A 5 27.97 -9.03 6.69
CA LEU A 5 28.66 -10.23 7.15
C LEU A 5 27.95 -10.84 8.37
N GLU A 6 27.53 -10.01 9.31
CA GLU A 6 26.78 -10.42 10.50
C GLU A 6 25.40 -10.99 10.12
N TYR A 7 24.72 -10.38 9.15
CA TYR A 7 23.49 -10.91 8.57
C TYR A 7 23.72 -12.27 7.90
N GLU A 8 24.76 -12.40 7.08
CA GLU A 8 25.10 -13.67 6.41
C GLU A 8 25.51 -14.76 7.41
N MET A 9 26.24 -14.41 8.47
CA MET A 9 26.58 -15.35 9.55
C MET A 9 25.35 -15.83 10.34
N HIS A 10 24.42 -14.94 10.65
CA HIS A 10 23.14 -15.33 11.28
C HIS A 10 22.25 -16.14 10.34
N LEU A 11 22.38 -15.95 9.03
CA LEU A 11 21.68 -16.76 8.02
C LEU A 11 22.23 -18.20 7.92
N LEU A 12 23.51 -18.41 8.24
CA LEU A 12 24.13 -19.75 8.21
C LEU A 12 23.64 -20.66 9.34
N HIS A 13 23.07 -20.12 10.40
CA HIS A 13 22.58 -20.88 11.55
C HIS A 13 21.07 -21.14 11.53
N ASN A 14 20.31 -20.74 10.51
CA ASN A 14 18.90 -21.07 10.18
C ASN A 14 17.95 -21.46 11.35
N GLU A 15 18.21 -21.01 12.57
CA GLU A 15 17.53 -21.45 13.80
C GLU A 15 16.55 -20.40 14.33
N TYR A 16 15.93 -19.62 13.42
CA TYR A 16 14.80 -18.78 13.84
C TYR A 16 13.56 -19.67 13.97
N ILE A 17 13.06 -19.76 15.19
CA ILE A 17 11.87 -20.55 15.55
C ILE A 17 10.88 -19.61 16.22
N GLY A 18 9.61 -19.75 15.94
CA GLY A 18 8.55 -19.01 16.62
C GLY A 18 7.42 -18.57 15.70
N GLU A 19 6.62 -17.66 16.20
CA GLU A 19 5.50 -17.06 15.48
C GLU A 19 5.78 -15.59 15.18
N LEU A 20 5.46 -15.15 13.96
CA LEU A 20 5.48 -13.75 13.55
C LEU A 20 4.11 -13.37 12.98
N ARG A 21 3.40 -12.51 13.69
CA ARG A 21 2.08 -12.02 13.30
C ARG A 21 2.24 -10.68 12.56
N LEU A 22 1.97 -10.69 11.28
CA LEU A 22 2.04 -9.53 10.40
C LEU A 22 0.66 -8.89 10.22
N GLY A 23 0.64 -7.58 10.05
CA GLY A 23 -0.52 -6.85 9.54
C GLY A 23 -0.11 -5.98 8.38
N ALA A 24 -0.90 -5.90 7.32
CA ALA A 24 -0.58 -5.05 6.19
C ALA A 24 -1.82 -4.36 5.62
N SER A 25 -1.60 -3.15 5.10
CA SER A 25 -2.61 -2.48 4.31
C SER A 25 -2.91 -3.26 3.03
N THR A 26 -4.10 -3.07 2.49
CA THR A 26 -4.63 -3.87 1.38
C THR A 26 -3.68 -3.92 0.18
N THR A 27 -3.13 -2.78 -0.23
CA THR A 27 -2.18 -2.72 -1.36
C THR A 27 -0.92 -3.53 -1.07
N ILE A 28 -0.33 -3.37 0.11
CA ILE A 28 0.89 -4.07 0.48
C ILE A 28 0.64 -5.57 0.62
N ALA A 29 -0.45 -5.97 1.28
CA ALA A 29 -0.81 -7.37 1.48
C ALA A 29 -1.05 -8.13 0.18
N GLN A 30 -1.62 -7.46 -0.82
CA GLN A 30 -2.03 -8.11 -2.08
C GLN A 30 -0.94 -8.07 -3.17
N TYR A 31 -0.16 -6.98 -3.25
CA TYR A 31 0.73 -6.76 -4.40
C TYR A 31 2.22 -6.74 -4.05
N VAL A 32 2.58 -6.64 -2.77
CA VAL A 32 3.97 -6.55 -2.34
C VAL A 32 4.41 -7.77 -1.53
N LEU A 33 3.62 -8.15 -0.53
CA LEU A 33 4.03 -9.19 0.42
C LEU A 33 4.05 -10.63 -0.14
N PRO A 34 3.15 -11.08 -1.02
CA PRO A 34 3.08 -12.50 -1.38
C PRO A 34 4.41 -13.12 -1.83
N PRO A 35 5.19 -12.53 -2.76
CA PRO A 35 6.49 -13.08 -3.12
C PRO A 35 7.51 -13.04 -1.98
N LEU A 36 7.47 -12.00 -1.14
CA LEU A 36 8.36 -11.91 0.03
C LEU A 36 8.05 -12.98 1.07
N LEU A 37 6.76 -13.21 1.35
CA LEU A 37 6.33 -14.23 2.31
C LEU A 37 6.71 -15.62 1.83
N GLY A 38 6.52 -15.94 0.55
CA GLY A 38 6.93 -17.20 -0.03
C GLY A 38 8.44 -17.45 0.12
N ASN A 39 9.25 -16.47 -0.21
CA ASN A 39 10.71 -16.56 -0.08
C ASN A 39 11.15 -16.62 1.40
N PHE A 40 10.47 -15.90 2.30
CA PHE A 40 10.78 -15.93 3.73
C PHE A 40 10.49 -17.30 4.34
N ILE A 41 9.33 -17.90 4.07
CA ILE A 41 8.96 -19.23 4.55
C ILE A 41 9.93 -20.29 4.03
N ALA A 42 10.33 -20.22 2.75
CA ALA A 42 11.31 -21.14 2.19
C ALA A 42 12.67 -21.04 2.88
N LYS A 43 13.07 -19.85 3.33
CA LYS A 43 14.34 -19.61 4.01
C LYS A 43 14.29 -19.92 5.51
N PHE A 44 13.17 -19.69 6.16
CA PHE A 44 12.97 -19.87 7.60
C PHE A 44 11.78 -20.79 7.90
N PRO A 45 11.90 -22.10 7.59
CA PRO A 45 10.75 -23.02 7.63
C PRO A 45 10.20 -23.28 9.04
N GLN A 46 10.94 -22.93 10.08
CA GLN A 46 10.52 -23.09 11.48
C GLN A 46 9.81 -21.82 12.03
N VAL A 47 9.67 -20.77 11.23
CA VAL A 47 8.91 -19.57 11.59
C VAL A 47 7.48 -19.69 11.07
N ASN A 48 6.52 -19.69 11.98
CA ASN A 48 5.11 -19.63 11.63
C ASN A 48 4.71 -18.19 11.33
N LEU A 49 4.23 -17.92 10.11
CA LEU A 49 3.74 -16.61 9.71
C LEU A 49 2.22 -16.57 9.71
N SER A 50 1.67 -15.48 10.21
CA SER A 50 0.28 -15.10 9.98
C SER A 50 0.20 -13.68 9.45
N LEU A 51 -0.79 -13.38 8.61
CA LEU A 51 -1.01 -12.06 8.04
C LEU A 51 -2.48 -11.67 8.15
N ILE A 52 -2.74 -10.56 8.81
CA ILE A 52 -4.05 -9.90 8.73
C ILE A 52 -4.01 -8.75 7.71
N ASN A 53 -5.10 -8.60 6.97
CA ASN A 53 -5.28 -7.54 5.98
C ASN A 53 -6.30 -6.53 6.49
N GLY A 54 -6.02 -5.23 6.28
CA GLY A 54 -6.91 -4.15 6.65
C GLY A 54 -6.54 -2.85 5.91
N ASN A 55 -7.05 -1.72 6.36
CA ASN A 55 -6.51 -0.43 5.95
C ASN A 55 -5.39 0.01 6.92
N SER A 56 -4.67 1.08 6.59
CA SER A 56 -3.53 1.54 7.39
C SER A 56 -3.90 1.77 8.86
N ARG A 57 -5.04 2.42 9.11
CA ARG A 57 -5.52 2.67 10.47
C ARG A 57 -5.86 1.37 11.22
N GLY A 58 -6.49 0.41 10.56
CA GLY A 58 -6.80 -0.90 11.14
C GLY A 58 -5.55 -1.69 11.51
N VAL A 59 -4.50 -1.61 10.70
CA VAL A 59 -3.19 -2.23 10.97
C VAL A 59 -2.52 -1.56 12.17
N GLU A 60 -2.52 -0.22 12.24
CA GLU A 60 -1.96 0.52 13.37
C GLU A 60 -2.70 0.21 14.68
N THR A 61 -4.02 0.12 14.64
CA THR A 61 -4.84 -0.30 15.79
C THR A 61 -4.49 -1.73 16.22
N ALA A 62 -4.39 -2.68 15.29
CA ALA A 62 -4.03 -4.05 15.59
C ALA A 62 -2.65 -4.17 16.26
N LEU A 63 -1.71 -3.30 15.87
CA LEU A 63 -0.39 -3.22 16.49
C LEU A 63 -0.47 -2.69 17.93
N GLN A 64 -1.23 -1.62 18.16
CA GLN A 64 -1.45 -1.05 19.51
C GLN A 64 -2.16 -2.03 20.46
N GLU A 65 -3.05 -2.88 19.91
CA GLU A 65 -3.75 -3.94 20.65
C GLU A 65 -2.95 -5.24 20.77
N HIS A 66 -1.68 -5.26 20.37
CA HIS A 66 -0.80 -6.44 20.39
C HIS A 66 -1.35 -7.66 19.64
N ARG A 67 -2.23 -7.44 18.66
CA ARG A 67 -2.75 -8.52 17.80
C ARG A 67 -1.78 -8.91 16.70
N ILE A 68 -0.83 -8.03 16.37
CA ILE A 68 0.27 -8.23 15.44
C ILE A 68 1.59 -7.76 16.05
N ASP A 69 2.70 -8.26 15.52
CA ASP A 69 4.06 -7.93 15.96
C ASP A 69 4.73 -6.90 15.05
N LEU A 70 4.32 -6.85 13.78
CA LEU A 70 4.84 -5.94 12.76
C LEU A 70 3.74 -5.54 11.81
N GLY A 71 3.58 -4.23 11.59
CA GLY A 71 2.67 -3.65 10.62
C GLY A 71 3.40 -3.18 9.36
N LEU A 72 2.70 -3.14 8.23
CA LEU A 72 3.11 -2.49 6.99
C LEU A 72 1.98 -1.58 6.51
N VAL A 73 2.25 -0.30 6.41
CA VAL A 73 1.24 0.72 6.07
C VAL A 73 1.75 1.71 5.02
N GLU A 74 0.81 2.41 4.40
CA GLU A 74 1.05 3.38 3.34
C GLU A 74 0.53 4.79 3.65
N GLY A 75 0.03 5.00 4.88
CA GLY A 75 -0.51 6.29 5.31
C GLY A 75 0.56 7.35 5.53
N ILE A 76 0.14 8.59 5.42
CA ILE A 76 0.99 9.76 5.69
C ILE A 76 0.96 10.21 7.15
N PHE A 77 -0.05 9.79 7.89
CA PHE A 77 -0.17 10.09 9.31
C PHE A 77 0.80 9.22 10.12
N ARG A 78 1.31 9.80 11.20
CA ARG A 78 2.25 9.16 12.11
C ARG A 78 1.71 9.24 13.54
N LEU A 79 1.50 8.10 14.18
CA LEU A 79 1.10 8.05 15.58
C LEU A 79 2.34 8.12 16.48
N PRO A 80 2.31 8.89 17.59
CA PRO A 80 3.51 9.17 18.39
C PRO A 80 4.08 7.95 19.12
N ASN A 81 3.28 6.92 19.35
CA ASN A 81 3.68 5.67 20.00
C ASN A 81 4.13 4.58 19.03
N LEU A 82 4.16 4.88 17.74
CA LEU A 82 4.58 3.97 16.69
C LEU A 82 5.85 4.46 16.00
N LYS A 83 6.74 3.52 15.70
CA LYS A 83 7.93 3.75 14.89
C LYS A 83 7.69 3.30 13.46
N TYR A 84 7.95 4.20 12.54
CA TYR A 84 7.82 3.96 11.10
C TYR A 84 9.21 3.90 10.46
N THR A 85 9.44 2.84 9.68
CA THR A 85 10.69 2.64 8.94
C THR A 85 10.36 2.51 7.47
N SER A 86 10.93 3.37 6.62
CA SER A 86 10.72 3.34 5.16
C SER A 86 11.11 1.98 4.58
N PHE A 87 10.28 1.50 3.63
CA PHE A 87 10.47 0.21 2.98
C PHE A 87 10.52 0.32 1.45
N LEU A 88 9.46 0.82 0.82
CA LEU A 88 9.35 0.95 -0.64
C LEU A 88 8.67 2.25 -1.02
N GLN A 89 9.04 2.77 -2.20
CA GLN A 89 8.29 3.85 -2.85
C GLN A 89 7.13 3.29 -3.66
N ASP A 90 6.03 4.04 -3.69
CA ASP A 90 4.83 3.75 -4.47
C ASP A 90 4.22 5.03 -5.01
N GLU A 91 3.42 4.90 -6.04
CA GLU A 91 2.70 5.99 -6.68
C GLU A 91 1.24 5.63 -6.86
N LEU A 92 0.36 6.59 -6.57
CA LEU A 92 -1.04 6.49 -6.93
C LEU A 92 -1.28 7.10 -8.31
N VAL A 93 -2.11 6.42 -9.06
CA VAL A 93 -2.55 6.84 -10.39
C VAL A 93 -4.07 6.91 -10.46
N ALA A 94 -4.58 7.84 -11.25
CA ALA A 94 -5.97 7.85 -11.63
C ALA A 94 -6.15 6.88 -12.81
N VAL A 95 -7.17 6.04 -12.73
CA VAL A 95 -7.47 5.04 -13.76
C VAL A 95 -8.95 5.03 -14.12
N VAL A 96 -9.23 4.74 -15.37
CA VAL A 96 -10.58 4.52 -15.89
C VAL A 96 -10.61 3.21 -16.67
N HIS A 97 -11.81 2.65 -16.89
CA HIS A 97 -11.98 1.57 -17.86
C HIS A 97 -11.55 2.02 -19.26
N ALA A 98 -10.84 1.17 -20.00
CA ALA A 98 -10.30 1.54 -21.32
C ALA A 98 -11.38 2.00 -22.31
N HIS A 99 -12.58 1.43 -22.19
CA HIS A 99 -13.74 1.77 -23.03
C HIS A 99 -14.79 2.61 -22.28
N THR A 100 -14.37 3.40 -21.30
CA THR A 100 -15.28 4.30 -20.57
C THR A 100 -16.00 5.26 -21.52
N LYS A 101 -17.24 5.58 -21.20
CA LYS A 101 -18.04 6.60 -21.93
C LYS A 101 -17.82 8.01 -21.39
N LEU A 102 -16.95 8.17 -20.37
CA LEU A 102 -16.56 9.49 -19.91
C LEU A 102 -15.85 10.24 -21.03
N ASP A 103 -16.26 11.47 -21.29
CA ASP A 103 -15.53 12.40 -22.15
C ASP A 103 -14.31 12.94 -21.40
N ILE A 104 -13.27 12.12 -21.36
CA ILE A 104 -12.06 12.41 -20.59
C ILE A 104 -10.81 12.11 -21.44
N GLN A 105 -9.91 13.08 -21.51
CA GLN A 105 -8.61 12.94 -22.17
C GLN A 105 -7.64 12.11 -21.29
N ASP A 106 -6.49 11.73 -21.87
CA ASP A 106 -5.43 11.03 -21.12
C ASP A 106 -4.71 11.93 -20.09
N GLU A 107 -4.87 13.26 -20.23
CA GLU A 107 -4.39 14.28 -19.29
C GLU A 107 -5.55 15.19 -18.89
N ILE A 108 -5.68 15.46 -17.59
CA ILE A 108 -6.64 16.41 -17.00
C ILE A 108 -5.92 17.35 -16.05
N THR A 109 -6.60 18.41 -15.62
CA THR A 109 -6.13 19.29 -14.56
C THR A 109 -6.85 18.99 -13.23
N PRO A 110 -6.31 19.40 -12.07
CA PRO A 110 -6.99 19.23 -10.79
C PRO A 110 -8.39 19.87 -10.76
N GLU A 111 -8.58 20.97 -11.51
CA GLU A 111 -9.84 21.70 -11.62
C GLU A 111 -10.95 20.91 -12.32
N ASP A 112 -10.60 19.89 -13.09
CA ASP A 112 -11.56 19.01 -13.76
C ASP A 112 -12.16 17.95 -12.81
N LEU A 113 -11.45 17.62 -11.72
CA LEU A 113 -11.83 16.55 -10.78
C LEU A 113 -13.25 16.67 -10.22
N PRO A 114 -13.80 17.86 -9.87
CA PRO A 114 -15.17 17.98 -9.38
C PRO A 114 -16.25 17.51 -10.36
N ASN A 115 -15.94 17.49 -11.66
CA ASN A 115 -16.87 17.11 -12.72
C ASN A 115 -16.80 15.63 -13.11
N ILE A 116 -15.80 14.91 -12.58
CA ILE A 116 -15.56 13.49 -12.91
C ILE A 116 -16.14 12.62 -11.79
N PRO A 117 -17.01 11.65 -12.10
CA PRO A 117 -17.47 10.70 -11.10
C PRO A 117 -16.31 9.83 -10.62
N LEU A 118 -16.17 9.70 -9.30
CA LEU A 118 -15.04 9.03 -8.65
C LEU A 118 -15.51 7.83 -7.83
N VAL A 119 -14.72 6.76 -7.83
CA VAL A 119 -14.73 5.69 -6.84
C VAL A 119 -13.42 5.72 -6.06
N LEU A 120 -13.51 5.77 -4.74
CA LEU A 120 -12.36 5.97 -3.86
C LEU A 120 -12.28 4.87 -2.80
N ARG A 121 -11.13 4.79 -2.15
CA ARG A 121 -10.94 3.96 -0.96
C ARG A 121 -11.66 4.58 0.24
N GLU A 122 -11.97 3.72 1.17
CA GLU A 122 -12.66 4.06 2.42
C GLU A 122 -11.78 4.92 3.37
N ARG A 123 -12.42 5.55 4.35
CA ARG A 123 -11.76 6.29 5.43
C ARG A 123 -10.82 5.37 6.23
N GLY A 124 -9.62 5.88 6.54
CA GLY A 124 -8.55 5.11 7.18
C GLY A 124 -7.62 4.39 6.21
N SER A 125 -7.91 4.45 4.91
CA SER A 125 -7.00 3.99 3.86
C SER A 125 -5.90 5.02 3.61
N GLY A 126 -4.64 4.59 3.58
CA GLY A 126 -3.51 5.43 3.19
C GLY A 126 -3.63 5.95 1.75
N THR A 127 -4.33 5.24 0.86
CA THR A 127 -4.62 5.71 -0.50
C THR A 127 -5.50 6.96 -0.46
N LEU A 128 -6.56 6.95 0.34
CA LEU A 128 -7.44 8.12 0.48
C LEU A 128 -6.69 9.30 1.11
N ASP A 129 -5.89 9.04 2.16
CA ASP A 129 -5.13 10.09 2.85
C ASP A 129 -4.15 10.80 1.90
N VAL A 130 -3.44 10.05 1.05
CA VAL A 130 -2.51 10.61 0.05
C VAL A 130 -3.25 11.43 -1.00
N PHE A 131 -4.40 10.94 -1.47
CA PHE A 131 -5.24 11.68 -2.42
C PHE A 131 -5.79 12.97 -1.80
N GLU A 132 -6.33 12.94 -0.58
CA GLU A 132 -6.79 14.15 0.12
C GLU A 132 -5.67 15.19 0.33
N ARG A 133 -4.45 14.72 0.64
CA ARG A 133 -3.28 15.61 0.73
C ARG A 133 -2.95 16.25 -0.61
N ALA A 134 -2.97 15.49 -1.70
CA ALA A 134 -2.71 16.01 -3.03
C ALA A 134 -3.80 17.04 -3.44
N LEU A 135 -5.07 16.76 -3.18
CA LEU A 135 -6.18 17.73 -3.39
C LEU A 135 -5.94 19.04 -2.64
N SER A 136 -5.53 18.95 -1.37
CA SER A 136 -5.32 20.14 -0.53
C SER A 136 -4.22 21.06 -1.05
N GLN A 137 -3.21 20.53 -1.75
CA GLN A 137 -2.15 21.30 -2.40
C GLN A 137 -2.67 22.14 -3.58
N HIS A 138 -3.81 21.74 -4.14
CA HIS A 138 -4.52 22.45 -5.22
C HIS A 138 -5.77 23.20 -4.74
N ASN A 139 -5.88 23.44 -3.43
CA ASN A 139 -7.04 24.11 -2.81
C ASN A 139 -8.38 23.38 -3.04
N LEU A 140 -8.34 22.09 -3.34
CA LEU A 140 -9.51 21.24 -3.49
C LEU A 140 -9.77 20.47 -2.19
N LYS A 141 -11.03 20.13 -1.96
CA LYS A 141 -11.48 19.31 -0.83
C LYS A 141 -12.24 18.08 -1.36
N LEU A 142 -12.13 16.97 -0.66
CA LEU A 142 -12.87 15.75 -1.01
C LEU A 142 -14.39 16.02 -1.09
N SER A 143 -14.91 16.92 -0.26
CA SER A 143 -16.33 17.32 -0.25
C SER A 143 -16.79 18.08 -1.50
N SER A 144 -15.88 18.60 -2.30
CA SER A 144 -16.18 19.26 -3.58
C SER A 144 -16.19 18.32 -4.77
N LEU A 145 -15.82 17.04 -4.58
CA LEU A 145 -15.72 16.04 -5.63
C LEU A 145 -17.02 15.24 -5.75
N ASN A 146 -17.26 14.72 -6.95
CA ASN A 146 -18.39 13.83 -7.24
C ASN A 146 -17.99 12.37 -6.90
N VAL A 147 -17.97 12.03 -5.60
CA VAL A 147 -17.64 10.67 -5.17
C VAL A 147 -18.90 9.82 -5.18
N MET A 148 -18.94 8.86 -6.10
CA MET A 148 -20.07 7.93 -6.25
C MET A 148 -20.08 6.87 -5.14
N MET A 149 -18.90 6.35 -4.77
CA MET A 149 -18.78 5.25 -3.82
C MET A 149 -17.41 5.20 -3.15
N TYR A 150 -17.38 4.72 -1.91
CA TYR A 150 -16.17 4.33 -1.19
C TYR A 150 -16.10 2.80 -1.07
N LEU A 151 -15.00 2.19 -1.45
CA LEU A 151 -14.79 0.74 -1.43
C LEU A 151 -13.60 0.35 -0.56
N GLY A 152 -13.74 -0.75 0.17
CA GLY A 152 -12.76 -1.22 1.16
C GLY A 152 -11.52 -1.91 0.58
N SER A 153 -11.41 -2.06 -0.74
CA SER A 153 -10.24 -2.67 -1.37
C SER A 153 -9.97 -2.15 -2.78
N THR A 154 -8.72 -2.22 -3.20
CA THR A 154 -8.31 -1.88 -4.57
C THR A 154 -8.92 -2.82 -5.60
N GLU A 155 -9.01 -4.13 -5.30
CA GLU A 155 -9.67 -5.09 -6.20
C GLU A 155 -11.15 -4.75 -6.43
N SER A 156 -11.87 -4.36 -5.37
CA SER A 156 -13.27 -3.91 -5.51
C SER A 156 -13.37 -2.67 -6.40
N ILE A 157 -12.42 -1.73 -6.32
CA ILE A 157 -12.39 -0.55 -7.21
C ILE A 157 -12.18 -1.00 -8.65
N LYS A 158 -11.21 -1.87 -8.93
CA LYS A 158 -10.93 -2.35 -10.31
C LYS A 158 -12.16 -3.01 -10.92
N LEU A 159 -12.80 -3.93 -10.18
CA LEU A 159 -14.03 -4.59 -10.64
C LEU A 159 -15.20 -3.60 -10.82
N PHE A 160 -15.31 -2.59 -9.96
CA PHE A 160 -16.33 -1.57 -10.10
C PHE A 160 -16.16 -0.73 -11.38
N LEU A 161 -14.92 -0.42 -11.75
CA LEU A 161 -14.58 0.30 -12.98
C LEU A 161 -14.97 -0.49 -14.24
N GLU A 162 -15.00 -1.82 -14.20
CA GLU A 162 -15.46 -2.65 -15.33
C GLU A 162 -16.95 -2.49 -15.62
N HIS A 163 -17.73 -2.01 -14.64
CA HIS A 163 -19.18 -1.92 -14.72
C HIS A 163 -19.72 -0.49 -14.64
N THR A 164 -18.86 0.51 -14.44
CA THR A 164 -19.29 1.88 -14.15
C THR A 164 -18.35 2.89 -14.80
N ASP A 165 -18.94 3.87 -15.48
CA ASP A 165 -18.19 4.98 -16.06
C ASP A 165 -17.78 5.97 -14.97
N CYS A 166 -16.63 5.72 -14.34
CA CYS A 166 -16.04 6.56 -13.31
C CYS A 166 -14.52 6.41 -13.28
N MET A 167 -13.84 7.23 -12.50
CA MET A 167 -12.41 7.21 -12.32
C MET A 167 -12.06 6.74 -10.90
N GLY A 168 -11.07 5.85 -10.79
CA GLY A 168 -10.55 5.36 -9.52
C GLY A 168 -9.15 5.88 -9.24
N ILE A 169 -8.80 6.02 -7.95
CA ILE A 169 -7.44 6.34 -7.49
C ILE A 169 -6.85 5.12 -6.82
N VAL A 170 -5.78 4.57 -7.38
CA VAL A 170 -5.19 3.30 -6.95
C VAL A 170 -3.66 3.31 -7.08
N SER A 171 -2.98 2.36 -6.43
CA SER A 171 -1.53 2.16 -6.63
C SER A 171 -1.25 1.67 -8.06
N ILE A 172 -0.21 2.21 -8.69
CA ILE A 172 0.28 1.74 -9.98
C ILE A 172 0.63 0.24 -9.96
N ARG A 173 1.12 -0.26 -8.80
CA ARG A 173 1.44 -1.68 -8.62
C ARG A 173 0.23 -2.58 -8.73
N SER A 174 -0.95 -2.07 -8.38
CA SER A 174 -2.20 -2.84 -8.38
C SER A 174 -2.84 -3.02 -9.75
N VAL A 175 -2.48 -2.21 -10.73
CA VAL A 175 -3.13 -2.14 -12.04
C VAL A 175 -2.25 -2.58 -13.20
N HIS A 176 -1.04 -3.04 -12.93
CA HIS A 176 -0.09 -3.44 -13.96
C HIS A 176 -0.67 -4.47 -14.94
N LYS A 177 -1.37 -5.48 -14.45
CA LYS A 177 -2.00 -6.52 -15.27
C LYS A 177 -3.10 -5.96 -16.16
N GLU A 178 -3.94 -5.10 -15.62
CA GLU A 178 -5.06 -4.47 -16.33
C GLU A 178 -4.58 -3.48 -17.39
N LEU A 179 -3.49 -2.75 -17.12
CA LEU A 179 -2.86 -1.87 -18.08
C LEU A 179 -2.23 -2.65 -19.25
N VAL A 180 -1.50 -3.72 -18.97
CA VAL A 180 -0.92 -4.58 -20.00
C VAL A 180 -2.01 -5.28 -20.83
N ALA A 181 -3.10 -5.71 -20.18
CA ALA A 181 -4.24 -6.32 -20.86
C ALA A 181 -5.11 -5.31 -21.66
N GLY A 182 -4.90 -4.00 -21.46
CA GLY A 182 -5.69 -2.95 -22.09
C GLY A 182 -7.12 -2.81 -21.52
N ASN A 183 -7.37 -3.29 -20.29
CA ASN A 183 -8.66 -3.17 -19.62
C ASN A 183 -8.84 -1.83 -18.92
N LEU A 184 -7.74 -1.29 -18.39
CA LEU A 184 -7.70 0.04 -17.77
C LEU A 184 -6.71 0.93 -18.52
N ARG A 185 -6.90 2.23 -18.41
CA ARG A 185 -5.93 3.25 -18.83
C ARG A 185 -5.71 4.27 -17.73
N VAL A 186 -4.48 4.78 -17.65
CA VAL A 186 -4.10 5.83 -16.71
C VAL A 186 -4.55 7.18 -17.25
N ILE A 187 -5.03 8.04 -16.34
CA ILE A 187 -5.30 9.45 -16.60
C ILE A 187 -4.25 10.24 -15.80
N GLU A 188 -3.46 11.04 -16.47
CA GLU A 188 -2.53 11.94 -15.81
C GLU A 188 -3.27 13.16 -15.24
N ILE A 189 -3.06 13.45 -13.95
CA ILE A 189 -3.56 14.68 -13.32
C ILE A 189 -2.38 15.66 -13.26
N LYS A 190 -2.35 16.60 -14.18
CA LYS A 190 -1.25 17.53 -14.38
C LYS A 190 -0.88 18.30 -13.13
N GLY A 191 0.40 18.25 -12.76
CA GLY A 191 0.92 18.96 -11.59
C GLY A 191 0.46 18.40 -10.25
N MET A 192 -0.17 17.22 -10.21
CA MET A 192 -0.67 16.59 -8.99
C MET A 192 -0.03 15.19 -8.78
N PRO A 193 1.28 15.11 -8.51
CA PRO A 193 1.93 13.84 -8.23
C PRO A 193 1.44 13.26 -6.89
N MET A 194 1.15 11.97 -6.85
CA MET A 194 0.64 11.27 -5.67
C MET A 194 1.62 10.19 -5.22
N GLN A 195 2.84 10.60 -4.89
CA GLN A 195 3.88 9.69 -4.39
C GLN A 195 3.70 9.42 -2.90
N ARG A 196 4.03 8.20 -2.49
CA ARG A 196 3.97 7.74 -1.10
C ARG A 196 5.05 6.71 -0.79
N GLU A 197 5.22 6.43 0.49
CA GLU A 197 6.08 5.36 0.99
C GLU A 197 5.27 4.27 1.66
N PHE A 198 5.64 3.03 1.43
CA PHE A 198 5.28 1.91 2.28
C PHE A 198 6.25 1.86 3.46
N ASN A 199 5.72 1.72 4.65
CA ASN A 199 6.52 1.73 5.88
C ASN A 199 6.26 0.48 6.70
N PHE A 200 7.31 -0.09 7.28
CA PHE A 200 7.18 -0.95 8.44
C PHE A 200 6.77 -0.12 9.65
N VAL A 201 5.92 -0.68 10.47
CA VAL A 201 5.43 -0.03 11.69
C VAL A 201 5.56 -0.98 12.87
N GLN A 202 6.15 -0.50 13.96
CA GLN A 202 6.35 -1.22 15.20
C GLN A 202 5.93 -0.36 16.39
N LEU A 203 5.60 -0.98 17.51
CA LEU A 203 5.48 -0.27 18.78
C LEU A 203 6.85 0.30 19.17
N GLN A 204 6.89 1.54 19.59
CA GLN A 204 8.11 2.20 20.04
C GLN A 204 8.67 1.47 21.25
N GLY A 205 9.97 1.13 21.22
CA GLY A 205 10.64 0.39 22.28
C GLY A 205 10.47 -1.15 22.23
N GLN A 206 9.74 -1.69 21.26
CA GLN A 206 9.60 -3.14 21.04
C GLN A 206 10.31 -3.60 19.75
N GLU A 207 11.52 -3.11 19.56
CA GLU A 207 12.32 -3.40 18.38
C GLU A 207 13.14 -4.69 18.61
N GLY A 208 13.11 -5.61 17.67
CA GLY A 208 13.91 -6.83 17.75
C GLY A 208 13.15 -8.10 17.34
N GLY A 209 13.73 -9.25 17.69
CA GLY A 209 13.13 -10.56 17.41
C GLY A 209 12.87 -10.84 15.93
N LEU A 210 11.85 -11.66 15.66
CA LEU A 210 11.47 -12.06 14.31
C LEU A 210 11.00 -10.90 13.43
N SER A 211 10.44 -9.84 14.01
CA SER A 211 10.07 -8.62 13.27
C SER A 211 11.30 -7.99 12.62
N GLN A 212 12.42 -7.89 13.34
CA GLN A 212 13.65 -7.33 12.80
C GLN A 212 14.27 -8.24 11.73
N VAL A 213 14.18 -9.56 11.90
CA VAL A 213 14.63 -10.55 10.89
C VAL A 213 13.84 -10.36 9.60
N PHE A 214 12.51 -10.27 9.70
CA PHE A 214 11.65 -10.05 8.55
C PHE A 214 11.93 -8.72 7.85
N MET A 215 12.07 -7.62 8.60
CA MET A 215 12.37 -6.30 8.04
C MET A 215 13.70 -6.29 7.26
N ARG A 216 14.76 -6.90 7.80
CA ARG A 216 16.05 -7.04 7.12
C ARG A 216 15.93 -7.88 5.85
N PHE A 217 15.26 -9.03 5.95
CA PHE A 217 15.01 -9.92 4.82
C PHE A 217 14.26 -9.18 3.69
N ALA A 218 13.15 -8.53 4.02
CA ALA A 218 12.35 -7.78 3.05
C ALA A 218 13.15 -6.61 2.42
N GLY A 219 13.95 -5.89 3.21
CA GLY A 219 14.81 -4.82 2.72
C GLY A 219 15.84 -5.30 1.70
N HIS A 220 16.42 -6.50 1.87
CA HIS A 220 17.33 -7.08 0.89
C HIS A 220 16.63 -7.53 -0.41
N HIS A 221 15.39 -7.97 -0.32
CA HIS A 221 14.61 -8.46 -1.47
C HIS A 221 13.76 -7.36 -2.14
N SER A 222 13.72 -6.17 -1.57
CA SER A 222 12.90 -5.06 -2.09
C SER A 222 13.35 -4.56 -3.48
N LYS A 223 14.61 -4.78 -3.85
CA LYS A 223 15.17 -4.38 -5.16
C LYS A 223 14.61 -5.19 -6.33
N SER A 224 13.95 -6.30 -6.07
CA SER A 224 13.33 -7.18 -7.08
C SER A 224 11.81 -7.05 -7.14
N LEU A 225 11.22 -6.12 -6.38
CA LEU A 225 9.80 -5.76 -6.34
C LEU A 225 9.54 -4.48 -7.13
#